data_f655b6a86dc28d910a90ff84c57dc294
#
_entry.id   f655b6a86dc28d910a90ff84c57dc294
#
_cell.length_a   1.000
_cell.length_b   1.000
_cell.length_c   1.000
_cell.angle_alpha   90.00
_cell.angle_beta   90.00
_cell.angle_gamma   90.00
#
_symmetry.space_group_name_H-M   'P 1'
#
loop_
_entity.id
_entity.type
_entity.pdbx_description
1 polymer ?
#
loop_
_entity_poly.entity_id
_entity_poly.type
_entity_poly.pdbx_seq_one_letter_code
_entity_poly.pdbx_strand_id
1 'polypeptide(L)'
;MKAQAENGQEVPAYPYPYVELDPAYVEKLAYEGYFENGCCFGVAKAILVALREKVGYPYTVIPEEMFANGKEGYTCGTLCGALGGAVAMIGLVCASADSRQLTKDLFAWYCSTNLPIYQPEAAAPVQTVAPSVNCIDSITKFMTAANVERGDIIRKRRCGGLSGDVARRTVELLNAHFGFAELPVASPVAEEETLAPNEYIGEAQSFGGTLRVKVTMDGDKIAKIDILSHSDTAGVCNPAYDTVPGKIIDAQSTNVDAATNATISSKAIMAAVEDALSKVGK
;
A
#
# COMPACT_ATOMS: atom_id res chain seq x y z
N MET A 1 -20.68 -23.34 -21.41
CA MET A 1 -19.63 -24.25 -21.89
C MET A 1 -18.55 -24.25 -20.86
N LYS A 2 -18.17 -25.40 -20.27
CA LYS A 2 -16.96 -25.50 -19.44
C LYS A 2 -15.76 -25.48 -20.38
N ALA A 3 -14.81 -24.60 -20.13
CA ALA A 3 -13.53 -24.58 -20.86
C ALA A 3 -12.79 -25.88 -20.57
N GLN A 4 -12.39 -26.62 -21.62
CA GLN A 4 -11.50 -27.77 -21.48
C GLN A 4 -10.09 -27.32 -21.80
N ALA A 5 -9.14 -27.68 -20.94
CA ALA A 5 -7.73 -27.50 -21.22
C ALA A 5 -7.26 -28.50 -22.32
N GLU A 6 -6.23 -28.12 -23.07
CA GLU A 6 -5.69 -28.90 -24.18
C GLU A 6 -5.30 -30.35 -23.84
N ASN A 7 -5.13 -30.70 -22.58
CA ASN A 7 -4.72 -32.04 -22.11
C ASN A 7 -5.85 -32.81 -21.41
N GLY A 8 -7.12 -32.43 -21.61
CA GLY A 8 -8.24 -33.15 -20.99
C GLY A 8 -8.41 -32.91 -19.49
N GLN A 9 -7.63 -32.03 -18.87
CA GLN A 9 -7.81 -31.61 -17.49
C GLN A 9 -9.00 -30.67 -17.38
N GLU A 10 -9.88 -30.89 -16.41
CA GLU A 10 -10.98 -29.97 -16.15
C GLU A 10 -10.41 -28.68 -15.48
N VAL A 11 -10.79 -27.51 -16.02
CA VAL A 11 -10.41 -26.24 -15.39
C VAL A 11 -11.04 -26.16 -14.00
N PRO A 12 -10.28 -25.95 -12.92
CA PRO A 12 -10.83 -25.83 -11.58
C PRO A 12 -11.88 -24.72 -11.53
N ALA A 13 -12.87 -24.88 -10.65
CA ALA A 13 -13.81 -23.80 -10.36
C ALA A 13 -13.07 -22.61 -9.73
N TYR A 14 -13.48 -21.41 -10.11
CA TYR A 14 -13.01 -20.19 -9.46
C TYR A 14 -13.68 -20.01 -8.07
N PRO A 15 -12.94 -19.55 -7.03
CA PRO A 15 -11.51 -19.18 -7.02
C PRO A 15 -10.58 -20.39 -7.16
N TYR A 16 -9.38 -20.17 -7.71
CA TYR A 16 -8.41 -21.24 -7.91
C TYR A 16 -7.80 -21.71 -6.59
N PRO A 17 -7.35 -22.98 -6.50
CA PRO A 17 -6.85 -23.57 -5.25
C PRO A 17 -5.59 -22.85 -4.75
N TYR A 18 -5.57 -22.48 -3.47
CA TYR A 18 -4.43 -21.93 -2.78
C TYR A 18 -3.84 -22.94 -1.80
N VAL A 19 -2.55 -22.93 -1.63
CA VAL A 19 -1.80 -23.70 -0.65
C VAL A 19 -0.83 -22.78 0.07
N GLU A 20 -0.37 -23.20 1.25
CA GLU A 20 0.61 -22.42 2.01
C GLU A 20 1.86 -22.12 1.17
N LEU A 21 2.22 -20.86 1.07
CA LEU A 21 3.43 -20.39 0.41
C LEU A 21 4.44 -19.87 1.45
N ASP A 22 5.73 -19.94 1.11
CA ASP A 22 6.78 -19.33 1.92
C ASP A 22 6.89 -17.83 1.59
N PRO A 23 6.58 -16.92 2.55
CA PRO A 23 6.66 -15.49 2.32
C PRO A 23 8.07 -15.01 1.96
N ALA A 24 9.12 -15.61 2.56
CA ALA A 24 10.49 -15.20 2.29
C ALA A 24 10.97 -15.62 0.89
N TYR A 25 10.54 -16.79 0.43
CA TYR A 25 10.82 -17.24 -0.93
C TYR A 25 10.18 -16.33 -1.98
N VAL A 26 8.91 -16.00 -1.80
CA VAL A 26 8.17 -15.11 -2.71
C VAL A 26 8.73 -13.68 -2.68
N GLU A 27 9.14 -13.18 -1.52
CA GLU A 27 9.81 -11.88 -1.35
C GLU A 27 11.05 -11.76 -2.24
N LYS A 28 11.93 -12.76 -2.16
CA LYS A 28 13.15 -12.83 -2.98
C LYS A 28 12.83 -12.87 -4.48
N LEU A 29 11.92 -13.75 -4.88
CA LEU A 29 11.51 -13.87 -6.30
C LEU A 29 10.92 -12.57 -6.84
N ALA A 30 10.14 -11.83 -6.04
CA ALA A 30 9.53 -10.58 -6.46
C ALA A 30 10.57 -9.46 -6.63
N TYR A 31 11.58 -9.42 -5.76
CA TYR A 31 12.72 -8.52 -5.93
C TYR A 31 13.46 -8.78 -7.24
N GLU A 32 13.81 -10.03 -7.52
CA GLU A 32 14.49 -10.44 -8.73
C GLU A 32 13.64 -10.13 -9.97
N GLY A 33 12.36 -10.50 -9.95
CA GLY A 33 11.40 -10.25 -11.03
C GLY A 33 11.16 -8.76 -11.30
N TYR A 34 11.33 -7.88 -10.30
CA TYR A 34 11.30 -6.44 -10.54
C TYR A 34 12.37 -6.00 -11.53
N PHE A 35 13.58 -6.50 -11.43
CA PHE A 35 14.68 -6.16 -12.34
C PHE A 35 14.56 -6.82 -13.72
N GLU A 36 13.77 -7.89 -13.81
CA GLU A 36 13.45 -8.48 -15.12
C GLU A 36 12.47 -7.61 -15.91
N ASN A 37 11.30 -7.29 -15.35
CA ASN A 37 10.25 -6.59 -16.10
C ASN A 37 9.34 -5.68 -15.27
N GLY A 38 9.82 -5.18 -14.13
CA GLY A 38 9.13 -4.18 -13.32
C GLY A 38 8.26 -4.75 -12.19
N CYS A 39 7.69 -3.84 -11.41
CA CYS A 39 7.10 -4.14 -10.10
C CYS A 39 5.85 -5.04 -10.18
N CYS A 40 4.95 -4.80 -11.11
CA CYS A 40 3.72 -5.60 -11.26
C CYS A 40 4.05 -7.03 -11.70
N PHE A 41 4.92 -7.15 -12.70
CA PHE A 41 5.43 -8.44 -13.17
C PHE A 41 6.15 -9.20 -12.05
N GLY A 42 7.07 -8.54 -11.33
CA GLY A 42 7.84 -9.18 -10.27
C GLY A 42 6.97 -9.79 -9.18
N VAL A 43 5.98 -9.05 -8.67
CA VAL A 43 5.06 -9.55 -7.64
C VAL A 43 4.17 -10.69 -8.17
N ALA A 44 3.54 -10.50 -9.32
CA ALA A 44 2.66 -11.51 -9.89
C ALA A 44 3.42 -12.80 -10.23
N LYS A 45 4.59 -12.68 -10.91
CA LYS A 45 5.46 -13.81 -11.24
C LYS A 45 5.88 -14.59 -10.00
N ALA A 46 6.31 -13.91 -8.94
CA ALA A 46 6.78 -14.57 -7.73
C ALA A 46 5.72 -15.48 -7.11
N ILE A 47 4.49 -14.97 -6.98
CA ILE A 47 3.38 -15.76 -6.43
C ILE A 47 2.95 -16.87 -7.40
N LEU A 48 2.90 -16.59 -8.72
CA LEU A 48 2.59 -17.61 -9.72
C LEU A 48 3.62 -18.73 -9.75
N VAL A 49 4.92 -18.44 -9.66
CA VAL A 49 5.99 -19.45 -9.62
C VAL A 49 5.80 -20.34 -8.41
N ALA A 50 5.60 -19.77 -7.21
CA ALA A 50 5.39 -20.56 -6.00
C ALA A 50 4.13 -21.43 -6.06
N LEU A 51 3.05 -20.94 -6.68
CA LEU A 51 1.82 -21.72 -6.91
C LEU A 51 2.02 -22.81 -7.96
N ARG A 52 2.76 -22.52 -9.05
CA ARG A 52 3.10 -23.53 -10.08
C ARG A 52 3.88 -24.69 -9.49
N GLU A 53 4.86 -24.43 -8.64
CA GLU A 53 5.69 -25.45 -7.99
C GLU A 53 4.88 -26.35 -7.07
N LYS A 54 3.93 -25.80 -6.34
CA LYS A 54 3.17 -26.53 -5.31
C LYS A 54 1.85 -27.12 -5.80
N VAL A 55 1.18 -26.45 -6.74
CA VAL A 55 -0.16 -26.84 -7.24
C VAL A 55 -0.12 -27.34 -8.68
N GLY A 56 0.73 -26.75 -9.53
CA GLY A 56 0.76 -27.04 -10.96
C GLY A 56 -0.37 -26.36 -11.72
N TYR A 57 -1.19 -27.12 -12.44
CA TYR A 57 -2.35 -26.60 -13.13
C TYR A 57 -3.42 -26.08 -12.16
N PRO A 58 -4.06 -24.91 -12.35
CA PRO A 58 -4.09 -24.09 -13.59
C PRO A 58 -3.00 -23.01 -13.69
N TYR A 59 -2.11 -22.89 -12.73
CA TYR A 59 -1.11 -21.81 -12.71
C TYR A 59 -0.05 -21.93 -13.81
N THR A 60 0.17 -23.14 -14.31
CA THR A 60 1.13 -23.42 -15.40
C THR A 60 0.74 -22.82 -16.75
N VAL A 61 -0.52 -22.41 -16.93
CA VAL A 61 -1.01 -21.83 -18.19
C VAL A 61 -1.28 -20.32 -18.11
N ILE A 62 -0.97 -19.69 -16.99
CA ILE A 62 -1.11 -18.24 -16.82
C ILE A 62 0.22 -17.58 -17.18
N PRO A 63 0.31 -16.80 -18.28
CA PRO A 63 1.55 -16.13 -18.65
C PRO A 63 1.80 -14.91 -17.75
N GLU A 64 2.95 -14.85 -17.08
CA GLU A 64 3.34 -13.71 -16.26
C GLU A 64 3.61 -12.44 -17.05
N GLU A 65 3.94 -12.55 -18.32
CA GLU A 65 4.19 -11.42 -19.22
C GLU A 65 3.00 -10.45 -19.32
N MET A 66 1.79 -10.93 -19.08
CA MET A 66 0.59 -10.08 -19.05
C MET A 66 0.64 -8.99 -17.98
N PHE A 67 1.49 -9.14 -16.94
CA PHE A 67 1.65 -8.17 -15.86
C PHE A 67 2.74 -7.13 -16.14
N ALA A 68 3.48 -7.25 -17.22
CA ALA A 68 4.57 -6.32 -17.57
C ALA A 68 4.06 -4.89 -17.81
N ASN A 69 2.83 -4.70 -18.26
CA ASN A 69 2.23 -3.40 -18.51
C ASN A 69 1.88 -2.61 -17.24
N GLY A 70 1.85 -3.26 -16.07
CA GLY A 70 1.54 -2.61 -14.79
C GLY A 70 2.71 -1.83 -14.18
N LYS A 71 3.91 -1.85 -14.79
CA LYS A 71 5.05 -1.07 -14.29
C LYS A 71 4.80 0.44 -14.33
N GLU A 72 5.46 1.17 -13.43
CA GLU A 72 5.35 2.63 -13.32
C GLU A 72 3.92 3.15 -13.10
N GLY A 73 3.09 2.38 -12.39
CA GLY A 73 1.68 2.73 -12.17
C GLY A 73 0.92 2.76 -13.50
N TYR A 74 1.05 1.68 -14.28
CA TYR A 74 0.44 1.54 -15.60
C TYR A 74 0.83 2.67 -16.54
N THR A 75 2.11 3.07 -16.51
CA THR A 75 2.71 4.19 -17.26
C THR A 75 2.18 5.58 -16.91
N CYS A 76 1.13 5.67 -16.13
CA CYS A 76 0.42 6.92 -15.77
C CYS A 76 0.66 7.36 -14.31
N GLY A 77 1.51 6.66 -13.56
CA GLY A 77 1.75 6.98 -12.15
C GLY A 77 0.58 6.64 -11.19
N THR A 78 -0.42 5.91 -11.68
CA THR A 78 -1.61 5.48 -10.91
C THR A 78 -1.26 4.36 -9.92
N LEU A 79 -2.11 3.37 -9.71
CA LEU A 79 -1.88 2.29 -8.75
C LEU A 79 -0.45 1.75 -8.84
N CYS A 80 0.26 1.66 -7.70
CA CYS A 80 1.59 1.08 -7.64
C CYS A 80 1.58 -0.32 -8.28
N GLY A 81 2.49 -0.56 -9.25
CA GLY A 81 2.50 -1.83 -9.97
C GLY A 81 2.69 -3.05 -9.07
N ALA A 82 3.47 -2.92 -7.98
CA ALA A 82 3.60 -4.00 -6.99
C ALA A 82 2.24 -4.36 -6.38
N LEU A 83 1.45 -3.35 -5.99
CA LEU A 83 0.08 -3.56 -5.52
C LEU A 83 -0.82 -4.13 -6.62
N GLY A 84 -0.68 -3.67 -7.87
CA GLY A 84 -1.44 -4.19 -9.02
C GLY A 84 -1.21 -5.68 -9.24
N GLY A 85 0.05 -6.14 -9.19
CA GLY A 85 0.39 -7.57 -9.25
C GLY A 85 -0.18 -8.37 -8.08
N ALA A 86 -0.07 -7.82 -6.87
CA ALA A 86 -0.59 -8.44 -5.65
C ALA A 86 -2.11 -8.64 -5.68
N VAL A 87 -2.88 -7.59 -6.01
CA VAL A 87 -4.35 -7.68 -6.01
C VAL A 87 -4.86 -8.60 -7.12
N ALA A 88 -4.13 -8.72 -8.23
CA ALA A 88 -4.45 -9.70 -9.26
C ALA A 88 -4.31 -11.14 -8.71
N MET A 89 -3.26 -11.43 -7.94
CA MET A 89 -3.07 -12.75 -7.32
C MET A 89 -4.07 -13.02 -6.20
N ILE A 90 -4.39 -12.03 -5.36
CA ILE A 90 -5.48 -12.16 -4.38
C ILE A 90 -6.79 -12.48 -5.10
N GLY A 91 -7.12 -11.73 -6.17
CA GLY A 91 -8.33 -11.95 -6.95
C GLY A 91 -8.39 -13.30 -7.63
N LEU A 92 -7.26 -13.95 -7.92
CA LEU A 92 -7.19 -15.25 -8.55
C LEU A 92 -7.58 -16.39 -7.60
N VAL A 93 -7.24 -16.27 -6.32
CA VAL A 93 -7.36 -17.33 -5.31
C VAL A 93 -8.47 -17.07 -4.27
N CYS A 94 -9.06 -15.88 -4.23
CA CYS A 94 -10.10 -15.52 -3.28
C CYS A 94 -11.40 -15.11 -3.96
N ALA A 95 -12.53 -15.45 -3.36
CA ALA A 95 -13.85 -14.97 -3.78
C ALA A 95 -13.94 -13.43 -3.62
N SER A 96 -14.88 -12.80 -4.36
CA SER A 96 -14.94 -11.33 -4.48
C SER A 96 -15.04 -10.58 -3.13
N ALA A 97 -15.72 -11.12 -2.13
CA ALA A 97 -15.86 -10.46 -0.83
C ALA A 97 -14.53 -10.44 -0.09
N ASP A 98 -13.89 -11.61 0.02
CA ASP A 98 -12.60 -11.81 0.70
C ASP A 98 -11.49 -11.07 -0.03
N SER A 99 -11.46 -11.16 -1.36
CA SER A 99 -10.50 -10.44 -2.21
C SER A 99 -10.54 -8.93 -1.95
N ARG A 100 -11.73 -8.33 -1.82
CA ARG A 100 -11.86 -6.91 -1.50
C ARG A 100 -11.35 -6.56 -0.11
N GLN A 101 -11.59 -7.41 0.89
CA GLN A 101 -11.10 -7.16 2.25
C GLN A 101 -9.57 -7.26 2.31
N LEU A 102 -8.99 -8.33 1.77
CA LEU A 102 -7.53 -8.52 1.72
C LEU A 102 -6.82 -7.40 0.94
N THR A 103 -7.45 -6.90 -0.13
CA THR A 103 -6.93 -5.75 -0.89
C THR A 103 -6.90 -4.49 -0.01
N LYS A 104 -7.95 -4.23 0.79
CA LYS A 104 -7.96 -3.09 1.72
C LYS A 104 -6.88 -3.22 2.79
N ASP A 105 -6.73 -4.42 3.35
CA ASP A 105 -5.72 -4.68 4.39
C ASP A 105 -4.29 -4.50 3.84
N LEU A 106 -4.04 -4.97 2.62
CA LEU A 106 -2.76 -4.75 1.93
C LEU A 106 -2.48 -3.27 1.67
N PHE A 107 -3.49 -2.51 1.22
CA PHE A 107 -3.36 -1.09 0.92
C PHE A 107 -3.16 -0.26 2.19
N ALA A 108 -3.87 -0.59 3.28
CA ALA A 108 -3.68 0.03 4.57
C ALA A 108 -2.26 -0.21 5.10
N TRP A 109 -1.78 -1.45 5.05
CA TRP A 109 -0.40 -1.78 5.41
C TRP A 109 0.62 -1.00 4.57
N TYR A 110 0.44 -0.93 3.25
CA TYR A 110 1.34 -0.21 2.36
C TYR A 110 1.43 1.30 2.68
N CYS A 111 0.31 1.92 3.05
CA CYS A 111 0.24 3.34 3.38
C CYS A 111 0.58 3.65 4.85
N SER A 112 0.94 2.64 5.65
CA SER A 112 1.33 2.80 7.06
C SER A 112 2.71 2.25 7.40
N THR A 113 3.40 1.65 6.42
CA THR A 113 4.69 0.98 6.65
C THR A 113 5.84 1.75 6.01
N ASN A 114 6.95 1.87 6.74
CA ASN A 114 8.21 2.39 6.19
C ASN A 114 8.82 1.38 5.21
N LEU A 115 8.87 1.73 3.94
CA LEU A 115 9.31 0.86 2.85
C LEU A 115 10.52 1.45 2.09
N PRO A 116 11.41 0.60 1.55
CA PRO A 116 11.39 -0.85 1.57
C PRO A 116 11.99 -1.44 2.86
N ILE A 117 11.47 -2.60 3.31
CA ILE A 117 12.05 -3.39 4.40
C ILE A 117 13.11 -4.32 3.81
N TYR A 118 12.77 -5.04 2.74
CA TYR A 118 13.65 -5.97 2.06
C TYR A 118 14.69 -5.25 1.21
N GLN A 119 15.96 -5.38 1.58
CA GLN A 119 17.09 -4.68 0.97
C GLN A 119 18.30 -5.63 0.85
N PRO A 120 18.29 -6.58 -0.10
CA PRO A 120 19.28 -7.67 -0.14
C PRO A 120 20.68 -7.22 -0.59
N GLU A 121 20.81 -6.07 -1.27
CA GLU A 121 22.10 -5.60 -1.78
C GLU A 121 22.68 -4.48 -0.92
N ALA A 122 22.05 -3.32 -0.94
CA ALA A 122 22.49 -2.13 -0.22
C ALA A 122 21.28 -1.41 0.35
N ALA A 123 21.38 -1.01 1.60
CA ALA A 123 20.32 -0.25 2.27
C ALA A 123 20.00 1.05 1.48
N ALA A 124 18.73 1.33 1.31
CA ALA A 124 18.28 2.63 0.85
C ALA A 124 18.66 3.68 1.91
N PRO A 125 19.03 4.90 1.48
CA PRO A 125 19.44 5.96 2.41
C PRO A 125 18.30 6.36 3.35
N VAL A 126 17.06 6.12 2.94
CA VAL A 126 15.85 6.38 3.72
C VAL A 126 14.79 5.34 3.42
N GLN A 127 13.92 5.10 4.37
CA GLN A 127 12.63 4.43 4.16
C GLN A 127 11.53 5.48 4.23
N THR A 128 10.44 5.27 3.52
CA THR A 128 9.31 6.21 3.49
C THR A 128 7.99 5.48 3.52
N VAL A 129 7.04 6.03 4.27
CA VAL A 129 5.63 5.62 4.18
C VAL A 129 5.03 6.25 2.91
N ALA A 130 4.36 5.46 2.09
CA ALA A 130 3.71 5.96 0.89
C ALA A 130 2.48 6.81 1.26
N PRO A 131 2.33 8.04 0.72
CA PRO A 131 1.18 8.90 1.02
C PRO A 131 -0.14 8.35 0.49
N SER A 132 -0.08 7.53 -0.53
CA SER A 132 -1.23 6.86 -1.16
C SER A 132 -0.78 5.58 -1.86
N VAL A 133 -1.72 4.85 -2.42
CA VAL A 133 -1.45 3.65 -3.23
C VAL A 133 -0.89 3.95 -4.62
N ASN A 134 -0.80 5.23 -5.01
CA ASN A 134 -0.31 5.60 -6.33
C ASN A 134 1.21 5.52 -6.43
N CYS A 135 1.67 5.06 -7.58
CA CYS A 135 3.09 4.97 -7.89
C CYS A 135 3.77 6.35 -7.82
N ILE A 136 3.14 7.38 -8.40
CA ILE A 136 3.75 8.71 -8.47
C ILE A 136 3.96 9.31 -7.07
N ASP A 137 3.00 9.17 -6.16
CA ASP A 137 3.05 9.73 -4.82
C ASP A 137 4.14 9.03 -3.98
N SER A 138 4.15 7.69 -4.03
CA SER A 138 5.12 6.86 -3.33
C SER A 138 6.56 7.11 -3.81
N ILE A 139 6.76 7.18 -5.14
CA ILE A 139 8.10 7.36 -5.70
C ILE A 139 8.62 8.79 -5.51
N THR A 140 7.76 9.81 -5.64
CA THR A 140 8.14 11.22 -5.46
C THR A 140 8.56 11.48 -4.02
N LYS A 141 7.79 10.98 -3.03
CA LYS A 141 8.16 11.10 -1.62
C LYS A 141 9.55 10.49 -1.34
N PHE A 142 9.79 9.28 -1.86
CA PHE A 142 11.09 8.63 -1.68
C PHE A 142 12.22 9.41 -2.39
N MET A 143 12.05 9.79 -3.65
CA MET A 143 13.08 10.52 -4.40
C MET A 143 13.44 11.85 -3.74
N THR A 144 12.45 12.58 -3.22
CA THR A 144 12.67 13.81 -2.48
C THR A 144 13.45 13.56 -1.20
N ALA A 145 13.05 12.57 -0.40
CA ALA A 145 13.70 12.25 0.88
C ALA A 145 15.13 11.71 0.69
N ALA A 146 15.36 10.91 -0.34
CA ALA A 146 16.66 10.33 -0.67
C ALA A 146 17.58 11.26 -1.49
N ASN A 147 17.05 12.39 -1.99
CA ASN A 147 17.73 13.30 -2.91
C ASN A 147 18.28 12.57 -4.15
N VAL A 148 17.44 11.77 -4.81
CA VAL A 148 17.79 10.99 -6.02
C VAL A 148 16.82 11.24 -7.16
N GLU A 149 17.30 11.00 -8.39
CA GLU A 149 16.50 11.15 -9.60
C GLU A 149 15.78 9.85 -9.99
N ARG A 150 14.79 9.97 -10.90
CA ARG A 150 13.97 8.84 -11.38
C ARG A 150 14.79 7.69 -11.98
N GLY A 151 15.90 7.97 -12.65
CA GLY A 151 16.80 7.00 -13.28
C GLY A 151 17.76 6.29 -12.33
N ASP A 152 17.91 6.80 -11.11
CA ASP A 152 18.91 6.36 -10.16
C ASP A 152 18.73 4.89 -9.75
N ILE A 153 19.85 4.20 -9.52
CA ILE A 153 19.86 2.81 -9.06
C ILE A 153 19.28 2.67 -7.66
N ILE A 154 19.47 3.67 -6.80
CA ILE A 154 18.91 3.71 -5.44
C ILE A 154 17.38 3.66 -5.52
N ARG A 155 16.77 4.48 -6.41
CA ARG A 155 15.34 4.46 -6.65
C ARG A 155 14.88 3.09 -7.21
N LYS A 156 15.65 2.49 -8.13
CA LYS A 156 15.32 1.16 -8.69
C LYS A 156 15.37 0.08 -7.60
N ARG A 157 16.43 0.05 -6.78
CA ARG A 157 16.57 -0.88 -5.65
C ARG A 157 15.44 -0.71 -4.62
N ARG A 158 15.06 0.53 -4.32
CA ARG A 158 13.90 0.82 -3.48
C ARG A 158 12.61 0.18 -4.04
N CYS A 159 12.36 0.33 -5.33
CA CYS A 159 11.17 -0.26 -5.93
C CYS A 159 11.25 -1.79 -6.03
N GLY A 160 12.45 -2.36 -6.20
CA GLY A 160 12.68 -3.80 -6.10
C GLY A 160 12.37 -4.33 -4.71
N GLY A 161 12.95 -3.72 -3.66
CA GLY A 161 12.68 -4.08 -2.28
C GLY A 161 11.19 -3.97 -1.92
N LEU A 162 10.56 -2.86 -2.28
CA LEU A 162 9.12 -2.68 -2.11
C LEU A 162 8.30 -3.76 -2.83
N SER A 163 8.74 -4.25 -3.99
CA SER A 163 8.06 -5.36 -4.68
C SER A 163 8.18 -6.65 -3.88
N GLY A 164 9.35 -6.92 -3.29
CA GLY A 164 9.56 -8.01 -2.35
C GLY A 164 8.62 -7.91 -1.15
N ASP A 165 8.63 -6.77 -0.47
CA ASP A 165 7.79 -6.52 0.71
C ASP A 165 6.30 -6.72 0.42
N VAL A 166 5.81 -6.21 -0.71
CA VAL A 166 4.40 -6.35 -1.12
C VAL A 166 4.06 -7.81 -1.41
N ALA A 167 4.95 -8.55 -2.09
CA ALA A 167 4.73 -9.96 -2.38
C ALA A 167 4.71 -10.80 -1.10
N ARG A 168 5.66 -10.57 -0.18
CA ARG A 168 5.70 -11.18 1.15
C ARG A 168 4.41 -10.91 1.91
N ARG A 169 4.02 -9.64 2.05
CA ARG A 169 2.80 -9.26 2.77
C ARG A 169 1.55 -9.87 2.17
N THR A 170 1.48 -9.97 0.85
CA THR A 170 0.37 -10.63 0.14
C THR A 170 0.27 -12.10 0.53
N VAL A 171 1.39 -12.82 0.56
CA VAL A 171 1.42 -14.23 0.95
C VAL A 171 1.09 -14.41 2.44
N GLU A 172 1.58 -13.53 3.32
CA GLU A 172 1.21 -13.55 4.74
C GLU A 172 -0.30 -13.38 4.93
N LEU A 173 -0.92 -12.43 4.22
CA LEU A 173 -2.37 -12.21 4.24
C LEU A 173 -3.14 -13.43 3.72
N LEU A 174 -2.70 -14.04 2.62
CA LEU A 174 -3.33 -15.22 2.04
C LEU A 174 -3.16 -16.45 2.95
N ASN A 175 -1.97 -16.69 3.49
CA ASN A 175 -1.74 -17.80 4.44
C ASN A 175 -2.63 -17.66 5.67
N ALA A 176 -2.77 -16.46 6.21
CA ALA A 176 -3.66 -16.20 7.35
C ALA A 176 -5.14 -16.40 6.98
N HIS A 177 -5.57 -15.89 5.82
CA HIS A 177 -6.95 -16.04 5.34
C HIS A 177 -7.35 -17.51 5.17
N PHE A 178 -6.44 -18.33 4.65
CA PHE A 178 -6.67 -19.76 4.46
C PHE A 178 -6.36 -20.63 5.69
N GLY A 179 -5.94 -20.02 6.81
CA GLY A 179 -5.70 -20.70 8.09
C GLY A 179 -4.41 -21.50 8.15
N PHE A 180 -3.42 -21.22 7.29
CA PHE A 180 -2.11 -21.88 7.33
C PHE A 180 -1.15 -21.25 8.34
N ALA A 181 -1.29 -19.97 8.64
CA ALA A 181 -0.46 -19.25 9.59
C ALA A 181 -1.26 -18.12 10.26
N GLU A 182 -0.83 -17.70 11.44
CA GLU A 182 -1.29 -16.44 12.00
C GLU A 182 -0.64 -15.28 11.23
N LEU A 183 -1.40 -14.21 11.01
CA LEU A 183 -0.85 -13.01 10.40
C LEU A 183 0.24 -12.47 11.34
N PRO A 184 1.48 -12.32 10.88
CA PRO A 184 2.49 -11.68 11.69
C PRO A 184 1.93 -10.34 12.15
N VAL A 185 1.86 -10.15 13.48
CA VAL A 185 1.55 -8.85 14.04
C VAL A 185 2.58 -7.94 13.43
N ALA A 186 2.15 -7.05 12.54
CA ALA A 186 3.02 -5.98 12.07
C ALA A 186 3.55 -5.38 13.37
N SER A 187 4.86 -5.57 13.63
CA SER A 187 5.49 -4.71 14.62
C SER A 187 5.07 -3.33 14.20
N PRO A 188 4.36 -2.57 15.01
CA PRO A 188 4.24 -1.17 14.73
C PRO A 188 5.68 -0.67 14.70
N VAL A 189 6.24 -0.53 13.51
CA VAL A 189 7.25 0.47 13.28
C VAL A 189 6.45 1.77 13.18
N ALA A 190 5.74 2.09 14.26
CA ALA A 190 5.85 3.39 14.78
C ALA A 190 7.34 3.53 15.11
N GLU A 191 8.15 4.16 14.22
CA GLU A 191 8.91 5.22 14.83
C GLU A 191 7.90 5.90 15.75
N GLU A 192 8.10 5.84 17.07
CA GLU A 192 7.64 6.92 17.90
C GLU A 192 8.19 8.13 17.16
N GLU A 193 7.36 8.76 16.32
CA GLU A 193 7.66 10.10 15.84
C GLU A 193 7.95 10.82 17.13
N THR A 194 9.22 11.18 17.34
CA THR A 194 9.60 11.97 18.46
C THR A 194 8.88 13.28 18.25
N LEU A 195 7.64 13.30 18.74
CA LEU A 195 6.79 14.47 18.69
C LEU A 195 7.46 15.56 19.50
N ALA A 196 7.59 16.72 18.92
CA ALA A 196 7.93 17.89 19.71
C ALA A 196 6.82 18.10 20.78
N PRO A 197 7.14 18.75 21.92
CA PRO A 197 6.17 18.93 23.01
C PRO A 197 4.86 19.60 22.61
N ASN A 198 4.83 20.24 21.44
CA ASN A 198 3.68 20.93 20.87
C ASN A 198 3.09 20.22 19.62
N GLU A 199 3.46 18.97 19.37
CA GLU A 199 2.93 18.16 18.26
C GLU A 199 2.02 17.05 18.79
N TYR A 200 0.89 16.85 18.15
CA TYR A 200 -0.14 15.89 18.56
C TYR A 200 -0.62 15.10 17.35
N ILE A 201 -0.67 13.78 17.47
CA ILE A 201 -1.24 12.90 16.41
C ILE A 201 -2.71 12.66 16.70
N GLY A 202 -3.53 12.81 15.66
CA GLY A 202 -4.93 12.43 15.69
C GLY A 202 -5.29 11.46 14.57
N GLU A 203 -6.32 10.66 14.81
CA GLU A 203 -6.77 9.61 13.92
C GLU A 203 -8.29 9.66 13.74
N ALA A 204 -8.75 9.35 12.51
CA ALA A 204 -10.16 9.20 12.21
C ALA A 204 -10.38 8.20 11.08
N GLN A 205 -11.58 7.61 11.02
CA GLN A 205 -11.97 6.75 9.90
C GLN A 205 -12.35 7.59 8.68
N SER A 206 -11.73 7.27 7.53
CA SER A 206 -12.08 7.83 6.24
C SER A 206 -12.63 6.73 5.32
N PHE A 207 -12.92 7.05 4.05
CA PHE A 207 -13.48 6.08 3.10
C PHE A 207 -12.56 4.88 2.86
N GLY A 208 -11.26 5.10 2.75
CA GLY A 208 -10.26 4.07 2.47
C GLY A 208 -9.70 3.37 3.71
N GLY A 209 -9.96 3.88 4.91
CA GLY A 209 -9.39 3.35 6.17
C GLY A 209 -9.03 4.48 7.13
N THR A 210 -8.11 4.21 8.07
CA THR A 210 -7.68 5.19 9.06
C THR A 210 -6.85 6.30 8.40
N LEU A 211 -7.29 7.53 8.62
CA LEU A 211 -6.54 8.76 8.33
C LEU A 211 -5.77 9.17 9.60
N ARG A 212 -4.50 9.51 9.46
CA ARG A 212 -3.67 10.05 10.54
C ARG A 212 -3.18 11.45 10.18
N VAL A 213 -3.27 12.35 11.14
CA VAL A 213 -2.79 13.72 11.02
C VAL A 213 -1.85 14.05 12.17
N LYS A 214 -0.90 14.97 11.92
CA LYS A 214 -0.10 15.61 12.96
C LYS A 214 -0.48 17.08 13.03
N VAL A 215 -0.87 17.53 14.21
CA VAL A 215 -1.19 18.94 14.50
C VAL A 215 -0.04 19.53 15.31
N THR A 216 0.52 20.61 14.83
CA THR A 216 1.53 21.40 15.55
C THR A 216 0.86 22.64 16.13
N MET A 217 1.01 22.85 17.43
CA MET A 217 0.48 23.99 18.15
C MET A 217 1.53 25.08 18.34
N ASP A 218 1.12 26.34 18.27
CA ASP A 218 1.89 27.51 18.72
C ASP A 218 1.08 28.22 19.80
N GLY A 219 1.40 27.93 21.06
CA GLY A 219 0.54 28.27 22.20
C GLY A 219 -0.83 27.61 22.04
N ASP A 220 -1.88 28.40 22.08
CA ASP A 220 -3.27 27.93 21.93
C ASP A 220 -3.76 27.88 20.46
N LYS A 221 -2.87 28.14 19.48
CA LYS A 221 -3.22 28.17 18.06
C LYS A 221 -2.71 26.98 17.31
N ILE A 222 -3.50 26.52 16.34
CA ILE A 222 -3.08 25.51 15.35
C ILE A 222 -2.14 26.22 14.36
N ALA A 223 -0.84 25.85 14.42
CA ALA A 223 0.17 26.42 13.52
C ALA A 223 0.32 25.61 12.23
N LYS A 224 0.17 24.28 12.31
CA LYS A 224 0.33 23.38 11.14
C LYS A 224 -0.49 22.12 11.28
N ILE A 225 -0.94 21.58 10.15
CA ILE A 225 -1.55 20.26 10.06
C ILE A 225 -0.86 19.50 8.93
N ASP A 226 -0.21 18.40 9.27
CA ASP A 226 0.39 17.47 8.32
C ASP A 226 -0.46 16.21 8.19
N ILE A 227 -0.78 15.79 6.98
CA ILE A 227 -1.40 14.49 6.74
C ILE A 227 -0.30 13.43 6.76
N LEU A 228 -0.31 12.54 7.75
CA LEU A 228 0.71 11.51 7.91
C LEU A 228 0.44 10.30 7.02
N SER A 229 -0.80 9.83 7.03
CA SER A 229 -1.21 8.70 6.19
C SER A 229 -2.73 8.68 5.94
N HIS A 230 -3.13 8.16 4.78
CA HIS A 230 -4.51 7.86 4.43
C HIS A 230 -4.55 6.77 3.34
N SER A 231 -5.70 6.11 3.20
CA SER A 231 -5.96 5.11 2.15
C SER A 231 -7.14 5.50 1.24
N ASP A 232 -7.54 6.76 1.23
CA ASP A 232 -8.62 7.27 0.39
C ASP A 232 -8.25 7.24 -1.09
N THR A 233 -9.26 7.14 -1.95
CA THR A 233 -9.08 7.08 -3.40
C THR A 233 -8.50 8.38 -3.95
N ALA A 234 -7.28 8.31 -4.50
CA ALA A 234 -6.62 9.44 -5.14
C ALA A 234 -7.48 10.03 -6.26
N GLY A 235 -7.38 11.35 -6.43
CA GLY A 235 -8.21 12.11 -7.38
C GLY A 235 -9.59 12.48 -6.83
N VAL A 236 -10.19 11.64 -5.99
CA VAL A 236 -11.45 11.94 -5.30
C VAL A 236 -11.20 12.68 -3.99
N CYS A 237 -10.21 12.26 -3.24
CA CYS A 237 -9.88 12.84 -1.94
C CYS A 237 -8.99 14.09 -2.01
N ASN A 238 -8.23 14.28 -3.09
CA ASN A 238 -7.25 15.37 -3.23
C ASN A 238 -7.81 16.76 -2.86
N PRO A 239 -8.99 17.18 -3.34
CA PRO A 239 -9.52 18.48 -2.96
C PRO A 239 -9.68 18.69 -1.44
N ALA A 240 -9.95 17.62 -0.68
CA ALA A 240 -10.00 17.70 0.78
C ALA A 240 -8.62 17.88 1.40
N TYR A 241 -7.66 17.09 0.99
CA TYR A 241 -6.29 17.13 1.53
C TYR A 241 -5.56 18.42 1.18
N ASP A 242 -5.83 18.99 0.00
CA ASP A 242 -5.22 20.23 -0.46
C ASP A 242 -5.81 21.49 0.21
N THR A 243 -7.08 21.44 0.67
CA THR A 243 -7.78 22.67 1.10
C THR A 243 -8.24 22.67 2.56
N VAL A 244 -8.68 21.52 3.11
CA VAL A 244 -9.28 21.47 4.45
C VAL A 244 -8.29 21.78 5.57
N PRO A 245 -7.02 21.28 5.55
CA PRO A 245 -6.04 21.66 6.56
C PRO A 245 -5.82 23.18 6.65
N GLY A 246 -5.68 23.84 5.50
CA GLY A 246 -5.54 25.31 5.45
C GLY A 246 -6.75 26.04 6.02
N LYS A 247 -7.98 25.63 5.67
CA LYS A 247 -9.21 26.21 6.22
C LYS A 247 -9.30 26.09 7.74
N ILE A 248 -8.89 24.94 8.31
CA ILE A 248 -8.89 24.70 9.76
C ILE A 248 -7.89 25.63 10.44
N ILE A 249 -6.68 25.79 9.87
CA ILE A 249 -5.65 26.71 10.37
C ILE A 249 -6.14 28.15 10.32
N ASP A 250 -6.72 28.60 9.21
CA ASP A 250 -7.23 29.97 9.03
C ASP A 250 -8.40 30.27 10.00
N ALA A 251 -9.31 29.31 10.16
CA ALA A 251 -10.47 29.46 11.04
C ALA A 251 -10.15 29.18 12.52
N GLN A 252 -9.01 28.56 12.83
CA GLN A 252 -8.68 28.03 14.16
C GLN A 252 -9.81 27.16 14.74
N SER A 253 -10.44 26.38 13.88
CA SER A 253 -11.63 25.57 14.18
C SER A 253 -11.73 24.39 13.22
N THR A 254 -12.18 23.24 13.70
CA THR A 254 -12.48 22.06 12.86
C THR A 254 -13.85 22.20 12.17
N ASN A 255 -14.69 23.16 12.58
CA ASN A 255 -15.97 23.41 11.94
C ASN A 255 -15.80 24.28 10.69
N VAL A 256 -15.35 23.68 9.59
CA VAL A 256 -15.14 24.32 8.29
C VAL A 256 -15.89 23.60 7.18
N ASP A 257 -16.10 24.29 6.06
CA ASP A 257 -16.77 23.71 4.90
C ASP A 257 -15.97 22.60 4.25
N ALA A 258 -16.61 21.48 3.99
CA ALA A 258 -16.03 20.36 3.25
C ALA A 258 -15.63 20.78 1.81
N ALA A 259 -14.60 20.18 1.29
CA ALA A 259 -14.22 20.34 -0.11
C ALA A 259 -15.25 19.69 -1.04
N THR A 260 -15.56 20.36 -2.15
CA THR A 260 -16.51 19.86 -3.16
C THR A 260 -16.05 18.49 -3.68
N ASN A 261 -16.97 17.56 -3.77
CA ASN A 261 -16.77 16.16 -4.22
C ASN A 261 -15.86 15.30 -3.31
N ALA A 262 -15.42 15.80 -2.14
CA ALA A 262 -14.56 15.07 -1.21
C ALA A 262 -15.08 15.15 0.24
N THR A 263 -16.39 15.07 0.44
CA THR A 263 -17.04 15.28 1.74
C THR A 263 -16.61 14.29 2.81
N ILE A 264 -16.45 13.00 2.46
CA ILE A 264 -16.06 11.96 3.42
C ILE A 264 -14.64 12.23 3.92
N SER A 265 -13.69 12.44 3.02
CA SER A 265 -12.29 12.74 3.37
C SER A 265 -12.18 14.06 4.14
N SER A 266 -12.98 15.09 3.78
CA SER A 266 -13.04 16.34 4.53
C SER A 266 -13.46 16.13 5.99
N LYS A 267 -14.55 15.39 6.22
CA LYS A 267 -15.02 15.07 7.57
C LYS A 267 -14.02 14.24 8.37
N ALA A 268 -13.32 13.32 7.71
CA ALA A 268 -12.27 12.53 8.34
C ALA A 268 -11.09 13.41 8.78
N ILE A 269 -10.66 14.39 7.95
CA ILE A 269 -9.62 15.35 8.34
C ILE A 269 -10.05 16.15 9.56
N MET A 270 -11.27 16.69 9.56
CA MET A 270 -11.81 17.47 10.69
C MET A 270 -11.82 16.65 11.98
N ALA A 271 -12.33 15.40 11.91
CA ALA A 271 -12.39 14.50 13.05
C ALA A 271 -10.99 14.06 13.56
N ALA A 272 -10.04 13.83 12.66
CA ALA A 272 -8.67 13.50 13.04
C ALA A 272 -7.99 14.69 13.73
N VAL A 273 -8.21 15.92 13.26
CA VAL A 273 -7.71 17.13 13.91
C VAL A 273 -8.37 17.31 15.28
N GLU A 274 -9.67 17.06 15.44
CA GLU A 274 -10.35 17.07 16.74
C GLU A 274 -9.74 16.05 17.73
N ASP A 275 -9.46 14.85 17.26
CA ASP A 275 -8.80 13.82 18.08
C ASP A 275 -7.42 14.29 18.54
N ALA A 276 -6.62 14.90 17.65
CA ALA A 276 -5.32 15.47 18.02
C ALA A 276 -5.46 16.60 19.07
N LEU A 277 -6.38 17.52 18.85
CA LEU A 277 -6.63 18.64 19.76
C LEU A 277 -7.13 18.18 21.14
N SER A 278 -7.86 17.08 21.21
CA SER A 278 -8.30 16.48 22.49
C SER A 278 -7.15 16.03 23.41
N LYS A 279 -5.93 15.92 22.86
CA LYS A 279 -4.71 15.48 23.54
C LYS A 279 -3.84 16.65 24.00
N VAL A 280 -4.19 17.87 23.61
CA VAL A 280 -3.48 19.08 24.02
C VAL A 280 -3.69 19.30 25.53
N GLY A 281 -2.58 19.42 26.28
CA GLY A 281 -2.60 19.69 27.71
C GLY A 281 -2.91 18.48 28.62
N LYS A 282 -2.81 17.28 28.10
CA LYS A 282 -2.92 16.04 28.90
C LYS A 282 -1.56 15.45 29.21
#